data_477333a86739da8d23ef1be8daedf3b5
#
_entry.id   477333a86739da8d23ef1be8daedf3b5
#
_cell.length_a   1.000
_cell.length_b   1.000
_cell.length_c   1.000
_cell.angle_alpha   90.00
_cell.angle_beta   90.00
_cell.angle_gamma   90.00
#
_symmetry.space_group_name_H-M   'P 1'
#
loop_
_entity.id
_entity.type
_entity.pdbx_description
1 polymer ?
#
loop_
_entity_poly.entity_id
_entity_poly.type
_entity_poly.pdbx_seq_one_letter_code
_entity_poly.pdbx_strand_id
1 'polypeptide(L)'
;SIIYMAAHPDDENTALLSYFSNQKLATTGYLSLTRGGGGQNLIGDNLKEKLGVIRTQELYAARKIDGAIQFFSSAKDFGFSKNPNETFSIWNKQKVLNEIIKTFNFFQPDIIINRFDHRTPGTTHGHHTASAILSIEAFNKINNFNKKNRAWAIERIFLNTSWFFYGSRKKFEELNKENLLSIDVGTYNREKGIYNSYLSARSRSQHKSQGFGSSPSFGSNLNYLEYIAGSKPLNNDPFYGVNTTWTRLKGGLEIKSEI
;
A
#
# COMPACT_ATOMS: atom_id res chain seq x y z
N SER A 1 7.18 9.50 -4.99
CA SER A 1 7.20 8.10 -4.53
C SER A 1 6.01 7.78 -3.63
N ILE A 2 5.47 6.56 -3.74
CA ILE A 2 4.35 6.06 -2.93
C ILE A 2 4.72 4.70 -2.36
N ILE A 3 4.41 4.46 -1.09
CA ILE A 3 4.44 3.13 -0.50
C ILE A 3 3.05 2.71 -0.04
N TYR A 4 2.60 1.55 -0.51
CA TYR A 4 1.38 0.90 -0.04
C TYR A 4 1.74 -0.09 1.06
N MET A 5 0.98 -0.11 2.14
CA MET A 5 1.30 -0.96 3.30
C MET A 5 0.09 -1.75 3.79
N ALA A 6 0.34 -3.04 4.05
CA ALA A 6 -0.65 -3.96 4.62
C ALA A 6 0.00 -5.10 5.40
N ALA A 7 -0.82 -6.00 5.94
CA ALA A 7 -0.38 -7.08 6.81
C ALA A 7 0.12 -8.31 6.05
N HIS A 8 -0.58 -8.72 4.96
CA HIS A 8 -0.33 -9.98 4.29
C HIS A 8 -0.03 -9.82 2.79
N PRO A 9 0.60 -10.81 2.16
CA PRO A 9 0.57 -10.98 0.72
C PRO A 9 -0.90 -11.09 0.27
N ASP A 10 -1.31 -10.39 -0.80
CA ASP A 10 -2.66 -10.29 -1.33
C ASP A 10 -3.58 -9.20 -0.72
N ASP A 11 -3.16 -8.53 0.32
CA ASP A 11 -3.90 -7.36 0.84
C ASP A 11 -3.78 -6.12 -0.08
N GLU A 12 -2.77 -6.08 -0.92
CA GLU A 12 -2.51 -4.92 -1.77
C GLU A 12 -3.62 -4.69 -2.80
N ASN A 13 -3.85 -3.41 -3.08
CA ASN A 13 -4.68 -2.99 -4.20
C ASN A 13 -3.83 -2.91 -5.47
N THR A 14 -3.82 -4.02 -6.23
CA THR A 14 -3.03 -4.12 -7.47
C THR A 14 -3.41 -3.09 -8.51
N ALA A 15 -4.66 -2.58 -8.51
CA ALA A 15 -5.10 -1.53 -9.44
C ALA A 15 -4.46 -0.18 -9.11
N LEU A 16 -4.35 0.18 -7.82
CA LEU A 16 -3.64 1.38 -7.39
C LEU A 16 -2.13 1.26 -7.63
N LEU A 17 -1.53 0.12 -7.27
CA LEU A 17 -0.09 -0.10 -7.49
C LEU A 17 0.27 0.02 -8.97
N SER A 18 -0.47 -0.66 -9.83
CA SER A 18 -0.28 -0.61 -11.28
C SER A 18 -0.52 0.80 -11.84
N TYR A 19 -1.55 1.51 -11.38
CA TYR A 19 -1.85 2.88 -11.80
C TYR A 19 -0.72 3.85 -11.43
N PHE A 20 -0.27 3.82 -10.18
CA PHE A 20 0.81 4.71 -9.76
C PHE A 20 2.14 4.41 -10.45
N SER A 21 2.49 3.14 -10.60
CA SER A 21 3.73 2.75 -11.28
C SER A 21 3.73 3.05 -12.77
N ASN A 22 2.65 2.73 -13.48
CA ASN A 22 2.65 2.72 -14.95
C ASN A 22 1.96 3.94 -15.57
N GLN A 23 0.97 4.55 -14.90
CA GLN A 23 0.25 5.71 -15.43
C GLN A 23 0.78 7.02 -14.86
N LYS A 24 1.11 7.04 -13.56
CA LYS A 24 1.68 8.22 -12.90
C LYS A 24 3.20 8.22 -12.88
N LEU A 25 3.84 7.13 -13.32
CA LEU A 25 5.29 6.93 -13.34
C LEU A 25 5.94 7.22 -11.98
N ALA A 26 5.21 6.99 -10.91
CA ALA A 26 5.69 7.14 -9.55
C ALA A 26 6.49 5.91 -9.13
N THR A 27 7.62 6.10 -8.47
CA THR A 27 8.28 4.99 -7.76
C THR A 27 7.31 4.47 -6.71
N THR A 28 6.84 3.24 -6.90
CA THR A 28 5.80 2.63 -6.08
C THR A 28 6.34 1.43 -5.33
N GLY A 29 6.07 1.32 -4.04
CA GLY A 29 6.45 0.20 -3.19
C GLY A 29 5.24 -0.48 -2.56
N TYR A 30 5.36 -1.75 -2.26
CA TYR A 30 4.45 -2.49 -1.39
C TYR A 30 5.21 -3.07 -0.21
N LEU A 31 4.82 -2.72 1.01
CA LEU A 31 5.31 -3.32 2.25
C LEU A 31 4.25 -4.26 2.81
N SER A 32 4.47 -5.56 2.66
CA SER A 32 3.71 -6.60 3.38
C SER A 32 4.43 -6.92 4.69
N LEU A 33 3.76 -6.76 5.83
CA LEU A 33 4.43 -7.00 7.12
C LEU A 33 4.77 -8.47 7.33
N THR A 34 3.90 -9.38 6.89
CA THR A 34 4.12 -10.82 6.99
C THR A 34 4.40 -11.44 5.62
N ARG A 35 4.75 -12.72 5.63
CA ARG A 35 4.86 -13.55 4.41
C ARG A 35 3.66 -14.45 4.20
N GLY A 36 2.60 -14.31 4.99
CA GLY A 36 1.35 -15.03 4.83
C GLY A 36 1.39 -16.52 5.14
N GLY A 37 2.36 -16.96 5.95
CA GLY A 37 2.51 -18.38 6.29
C GLY A 37 1.43 -18.95 7.20
N GLY A 38 0.66 -18.08 7.88
CA GLY A 38 -0.48 -18.48 8.72
C GLY A 38 -1.80 -18.69 7.96
N GLY A 39 -1.81 -18.42 6.65
CA GLY A 39 -3.00 -18.57 5.81
C GLY A 39 -3.23 -20.00 5.30
N GLN A 40 -4.21 -20.10 4.39
CA GLN A 40 -4.54 -21.35 3.69
C GLN A 40 -3.78 -21.44 2.37
N ASN A 41 -3.64 -22.66 1.85
CA ASN A 41 -3.17 -22.93 0.50
C ASN A 41 -4.26 -23.67 -0.28
N LEU A 42 -4.86 -23.02 -1.26
CA LEU A 42 -5.98 -23.57 -2.03
C LEU A 42 -5.54 -24.43 -3.24
N ILE A 43 -4.24 -24.46 -3.52
CA ILE A 43 -3.69 -25.20 -4.68
C ILE A 43 -2.68 -26.28 -4.28
N GLY A 44 -2.53 -26.53 -2.97
CA GLY A 44 -1.58 -27.56 -2.48
C GLY A 44 -1.64 -27.70 -0.97
N ASP A 45 -0.82 -28.58 -0.44
CA ASP A 45 -0.74 -28.98 0.96
C ASP A 45 0.40 -28.28 1.75
N ASN A 46 1.18 -27.46 1.07
CA ASN A 46 2.25 -26.70 1.72
C ASN A 46 1.69 -25.59 2.60
N LEU A 47 1.94 -25.68 3.90
CA LEU A 47 1.48 -24.72 4.92
C LEU A 47 2.66 -24.12 5.68
N LYS A 48 2.40 -23.16 6.56
CA LYS A 48 3.36 -22.48 7.43
C LYS A 48 4.51 -21.84 6.65
N GLU A 49 5.75 -22.16 7.00
CA GLU A 49 6.95 -21.58 6.39
C GLU A 49 7.02 -21.84 4.88
N LYS A 50 6.62 -23.03 4.44
CA LYS A 50 6.58 -23.40 3.02
C LYS A 50 5.58 -22.53 2.25
N LEU A 51 4.40 -22.30 2.82
CA LEU A 51 3.42 -21.38 2.26
C LEU A 51 3.95 -19.95 2.21
N GLY A 52 4.64 -19.50 3.26
CA GLY A 52 5.28 -18.17 3.29
C GLY A 52 6.29 -17.98 2.17
N VAL A 53 7.05 -19.02 1.79
CA VAL A 53 7.95 -18.99 0.63
C VAL A 53 7.16 -18.87 -0.67
N ILE A 54 6.11 -19.68 -0.84
CA ILE A 54 5.23 -19.66 -2.03
C ILE A 54 4.64 -18.24 -2.19
N ARG A 55 3.98 -17.70 -1.16
CA ARG A 55 3.34 -16.39 -1.20
C ARG A 55 4.34 -15.24 -1.40
N THR A 56 5.57 -15.39 -0.93
CA THR A 56 6.65 -14.45 -1.24
C THR A 56 6.95 -14.43 -2.74
N GLN A 57 7.02 -15.60 -3.40
CA GLN A 57 7.24 -15.67 -4.85
C GLN A 57 6.04 -15.15 -5.65
N GLU A 58 4.82 -15.40 -5.18
CA GLU A 58 3.61 -14.84 -5.76
C GLU A 58 3.64 -13.31 -5.74
N LEU A 59 4.05 -12.69 -4.61
CA LEU A 59 4.25 -11.24 -4.54
C LEU A 59 5.31 -10.73 -5.52
N TYR A 60 6.45 -11.39 -5.62
CA TYR A 60 7.47 -10.99 -6.61
C TYR A 60 6.96 -11.13 -8.04
N ALA A 61 6.17 -12.17 -8.34
CA ALA A 61 5.54 -12.33 -9.65
C ALA A 61 4.52 -11.21 -9.93
N ALA A 62 3.72 -10.83 -8.93
CA ALA A 62 2.77 -9.73 -9.02
C ALA A 62 3.50 -8.39 -9.28
N ARG A 63 4.57 -8.10 -8.55
CA ARG A 63 5.40 -6.87 -8.71
C ARG A 63 6.05 -6.76 -10.09
N LYS A 64 6.47 -7.87 -10.70
CA LYS A 64 6.97 -7.88 -12.09
C LYS A 64 5.93 -7.41 -13.11
N ILE A 65 4.64 -7.56 -12.78
CA ILE A 65 3.53 -7.17 -13.66
C ILE A 65 3.11 -5.72 -13.40
N ASP A 66 2.88 -5.35 -12.14
CA ASP A 66 2.37 -4.03 -11.79
C ASP A 66 3.47 -2.96 -11.66
N GLY A 67 4.73 -3.35 -11.57
CA GLY A 67 5.88 -2.44 -11.57
C GLY A 67 6.25 -1.87 -10.19
N ALA A 68 5.58 -2.30 -9.11
CA ALA A 68 5.95 -1.88 -7.76
C ALA A 68 7.14 -2.68 -7.21
N ILE A 69 7.81 -2.13 -6.19
CA ILE A 69 8.91 -2.75 -5.46
C ILE A 69 8.36 -3.45 -4.22
N GLN A 70 8.76 -4.71 -3.98
CA GLN A 70 8.30 -5.49 -2.83
C GLN A 70 9.21 -5.33 -1.62
N PHE A 71 8.60 -5.04 -0.46
CA PHE A 71 9.26 -5.04 0.85
C PHE A 71 8.51 -5.96 1.82
N PHE A 72 9.25 -6.45 2.83
CA PHE A 72 8.72 -7.26 3.92
C PHE A 72 9.30 -6.82 5.26
N SER A 73 8.55 -7.09 6.34
CA SER A 73 9.09 -7.12 7.69
C SER A 73 9.30 -8.56 8.16
N SER A 74 9.77 -8.72 9.39
CA SER A 74 9.91 -10.02 10.04
C SER A 74 8.69 -10.43 10.86
N ALA A 75 7.56 -9.73 10.74
CA ALA A 75 6.34 -10.06 11.44
C ALA A 75 5.85 -11.45 11.03
N LYS A 76 5.51 -12.28 12.03
CA LYS A 76 5.03 -13.64 11.78
C LYS A 76 3.53 -13.64 11.53
N ASP A 77 3.10 -14.26 10.45
CA ASP A 77 1.70 -14.61 10.27
C ASP A 77 1.42 -15.90 11.06
N PHE A 78 0.55 -15.79 12.05
CA PHE A 78 0.17 -16.91 12.92
C PHE A 78 -1.29 -17.33 12.76
N GLY A 79 -1.93 -16.89 11.67
CA GLY A 79 -3.34 -17.12 11.40
C GLY A 79 -4.23 -16.01 11.94
N PHE A 80 -5.49 -16.31 12.23
CA PHE A 80 -6.45 -15.30 12.63
C PHE A 80 -6.13 -14.67 14.00
N SER A 81 -6.25 -13.37 14.08
CA SER A 81 -6.14 -12.57 15.29
C SER A 81 -7.39 -11.69 15.44
N LYS A 82 -7.98 -11.65 16.64
CA LYS A 82 -9.23 -10.93 16.90
C LYS A 82 -9.07 -9.41 16.91
N ASN A 83 -7.93 -8.95 17.42
CA ASN A 83 -7.66 -7.53 17.61
C ASN A 83 -6.15 -7.24 17.64
N PRO A 84 -5.72 -5.98 17.51
CA PRO A 84 -4.31 -5.63 17.47
C PRO A 84 -3.53 -5.95 18.75
N ASN A 85 -4.18 -5.98 19.92
CA ASN A 85 -3.49 -6.32 21.18
C ASN A 85 -3.05 -7.79 21.18
N GLU A 86 -3.90 -8.69 20.68
CA GLU A 86 -3.54 -10.09 20.48
C GLU A 86 -2.38 -10.21 19.49
N THR A 87 -2.41 -9.45 18.40
CA THR A 87 -1.31 -9.40 17.44
C THR A 87 -0.01 -8.95 18.10
N PHE A 88 -0.04 -7.87 18.87
CA PHE A 88 1.15 -7.34 19.54
C PHE A 88 1.64 -8.18 20.72
N SER A 89 0.86 -9.10 21.23
CA SER A 89 1.34 -10.09 22.21
C SER A 89 2.28 -11.12 21.58
N ILE A 90 2.18 -11.33 20.25
CA ILE A 90 2.98 -12.29 19.48
C ILE A 90 4.07 -11.55 18.67
N TRP A 91 3.71 -10.42 18.03
CA TRP A 91 4.69 -9.59 17.33
C TRP A 91 5.51 -8.80 18.33
N ASN A 92 6.83 -8.83 18.18
CA ASN A 92 7.66 -7.82 18.85
C ASN A 92 7.37 -6.46 18.19
N LYS A 93 6.42 -5.72 18.77
CA LYS A 93 5.93 -4.44 18.24
C LYS A 93 7.06 -3.48 17.90
N GLN A 94 8.03 -3.31 18.81
CA GLN A 94 9.13 -2.36 18.61
C GLN A 94 10.06 -2.80 17.47
N LYS A 95 10.33 -4.10 17.35
CA LYS A 95 11.14 -4.64 16.26
C LYS A 95 10.47 -4.38 14.91
N VAL A 96 9.18 -4.73 14.76
CA VAL A 96 8.43 -4.53 13.52
C VAL A 96 8.34 -3.05 13.17
N LEU A 97 8.08 -2.17 14.16
CA LEU A 97 8.07 -0.73 13.95
C LEU A 97 9.42 -0.21 13.44
N ASN A 98 10.53 -0.68 14.01
CA ASN A 98 11.87 -0.28 13.55
C ASN A 98 12.15 -0.75 12.11
N GLU A 99 11.65 -1.92 11.71
CA GLU A 99 11.77 -2.44 10.35
C GLU A 99 10.95 -1.61 9.34
N ILE A 100 9.75 -1.16 9.74
CA ILE A 100 8.94 -0.22 8.93
C ILE A 100 9.69 1.10 8.76
N ILE A 101 10.20 1.69 9.85
CA ILE A 101 10.97 2.94 9.82
C ILE A 101 12.21 2.78 8.92
N LYS A 102 12.93 1.66 9.02
CA LYS A 102 14.07 1.36 8.15
C LYS A 102 13.67 1.30 6.68
N THR A 103 12.54 0.64 6.37
CA THR A 103 12.01 0.56 5.01
C THR A 103 11.62 1.94 4.48
N PHE A 104 10.94 2.76 5.30
CA PHE A 104 10.57 4.12 4.90
C PHE A 104 11.77 5.03 4.72
N ASN A 105 12.78 4.95 5.58
CA ASN A 105 14.02 5.72 5.40
C ASN A 105 14.82 5.30 4.16
N PHE A 106 14.79 4.01 3.81
CA PHE A 106 15.43 3.50 2.59
C PHE A 106 14.67 3.92 1.33
N PHE A 107 13.35 3.76 1.32
CA PHE A 107 12.52 4.03 0.15
C PHE A 107 12.19 5.52 -0.02
N GLN A 108 12.16 6.27 1.06
CA GLN A 108 11.80 7.70 1.12
C GLN A 108 10.46 8.02 0.44
N PRO A 109 9.33 7.42 0.90
CA PRO A 109 8.04 7.71 0.30
C PRO A 109 7.60 9.14 0.58
N ASP A 110 7.02 9.81 -0.42
CA ASP A 110 6.29 11.07 -0.21
C ASP A 110 4.91 10.78 0.38
N ILE A 111 4.32 9.65 -0.01
CA ILE A 111 2.96 9.26 0.33
C ILE A 111 2.95 7.84 0.85
N ILE A 112 2.24 7.62 1.97
CA ILE A 112 1.90 6.29 2.46
C ILE A 112 0.42 6.04 2.18
N ILE A 113 0.09 4.83 1.73
CA ILE A 113 -1.29 4.36 1.61
C ILE A 113 -1.44 3.10 2.45
N ASN A 114 -2.22 3.19 3.52
CA ASN A 114 -2.60 2.03 4.32
C ASN A 114 -3.78 1.31 3.70
N ARG A 115 -3.74 -0.02 3.68
CA ARG A 115 -4.88 -0.84 3.27
C ARG A 115 -5.99 -0.85 4.32
N PHE A 116 -5.64 -0.77 5.60
CA PHE A 116 -6.56 -0.94 6.73
C PHE A 116 -6.60 0.29 7.63
N ASP A 117 -7.68 0.38 8.40
CA ASP A 117 -7.91 1.46 9.35
C ASP A 117 -7.24 1.15 10.70
N HIS A 118 -6.58 2.14 11.28
CA HIS A 118 -5.99 2.08 12.61
C HIS A 118 -6.97 2.44 13.73
N ARG A 119 -8.13 3.04 13.38
CA ARG A 119 -9.10 3.64 14.32
C ARG A 119 -10.18 2.65 14.77
N THR A 120 -10.33 1.52 14.11
CA THR A 120 -11.45 0.58 14.30
C THR A 120 -10.98 -0.81 14.71
N PRO A 121 -10.34 -0.96 15.91
CA PRO A 121 -9.87 -2.25 16.39
C PRO A 121 -11.06 -3.20 16.60
N GLY A 122 -10.90 -4.46 16.15
CA GLY A 122 -11.91 -5.50 16.26
C GLY A 122 -12.94 -5.57 15.15
N THR A 123 -12.95 -4.63 14.19
CA THR A 123 -13.81 -4.68 12.99
C THR A 123 -13.22 -5.49 11.85
N THR A 124 -11.92 -5.69 11.87
CA THR A 124 -11.16 -6.52 10.92
C THR A 124 -10.16 -7.40 11.67
N HIS A 125 -9.49 -8.28 10.96
CA HIS A 125 -8.41 -9.09 11.49
C HIS A 125 -7.36 -8.24 12.24
N GLY A 126 -6.90 -8.72 13.40
CA GLY A 126 -5.97 -7.97 14.25
C GLY A 126 -4.66 -7.57 13.58
N HIS A 127 -4.10 -8.42 12.69
CA HIS A 127 -2.93 -8.08 11.87
C HIS A 127 -3.19 -6.85 10.99
N HIS A 128 -4.39 -6.73 10.42
CA HIS A 128 -4.78 -5.60 9.57
C HIS A 128 -4.72 -4.28 10.34
N THR A 129 -5.41 -4.23 11.48
CA THR A 129 -5.41 -3.03 12.33
C THR A 129 -4.02 -2.74 12.89
N ALA A 130 -3.28 -3.79 13.31
CA ALA A 130 -1.91 -3.64 13.81
C ALA A 130 -0.97 -3.06 12.76
N SER A 131 -1.08 -3.48 11.50
CA SER A 131 -0.27 -2.91 10.41
C SER A 131 -0.53 -1.41 10.24
N ALA A 132 -1.78 -0.99 10.28
CA ALA A 132 -2.17 0.41 10.15
C ALA A 132 -1.68 1.25 11.35
N ILE A 133 -1.80 0.74 12.58
CA ILE A 133 -1.28 1.39 13.80
C ILE A 133 0.23 1.63 13.67
N LEU A 134 0.99 0.60 13.28
CA LEU A 134 2.44 0.70 13.12
C LEU A 134 2.85 1.67 12.02
N SER A 135 2.08 1.74 10.94
CA SER A 135 2.29 2.71 9.86
C SER A 135 2.16 4.15 10.36
N ILE A 136 1.11 4.45 11.13
CA ILE A 136 0.90 5.78 11.72
C ILE A 136 2.00 6.12 12.73
N GLU A 137 2.41 5.17 13.57
CA GLU A 137 3.51 5.37 14.51
C GLU A 137 4.83 5.67 13.78
N ALA A 138 5.13 4.95 12.69
CA ALA A 138 6.31 5.17 11.87
C ALA A 138 6.29 6.56 11.19
N PHE A 139 5.15 6.93 10.59
CA PHE A 139 4.92 8.25 9.99
C PHE A 139 5.21 9.37 10.99
N ASN A 140 4.63 9.29 12.19
CA ASN A 140 4.82 10.30 13.22
C ASN A 140 6.28 10.39 13.70
N LYS A 141 6.94 9.25 13.93
CA LYS A 141 8.35 9.22 14.39
C LYS A 141 9.29 9.81 13.35
N ILE A 142 9.13 9.45 12.08
CA ILE A 142 9.97 9.96 10.99
C ILE A 142 9.75 11.46 10.81
N ASN A 143 8.51 11.91 10.72
CA ASN A 143 8.22 13.32 10.47
C ASN A 143 8.63 14.21 11.64
N ASN A 144 8.45 13.77 12.89
CA ASN A 144 8.90 14.51 14.06
C ASN A 144 10.43 14.66 14.10
N PHE A 145 11.17 13.63 13.70
CA PHE A 145 12.63 13.68 13.64
C PHE A 145 13.11 14.51 12.44
N ASN A 146 12.61 14.25 11.25
CA ASN A 146 13.10 14.84 10.01
C ASN A 146 12.75 16.32 9.87
N LYS A 147 11.58 16.76 10.34
CA LYS A 147 11.23 18.19 10.39
C LYS A 147 12.22 19.02 11.22
N LYS A 148 12.69 18.46 12.36
CA LYS A 148 13.70 19.11 13.21
C LYS A 148 15.06 19.24 12.51
N ASN A 149 15.41 18.25 11.69
CA ASN A 149 16.71 18.16 11.02
C ASN A 149 16.71 18.66 9.58
N ARG A 150 15.58 19.22 9.08
CA ARG A 150 15.41 19.68 7.70
C ARG A 150 15.74 18.60 6.64
N ALA A 151 15.53 17.34 7.00
CA ALA A 151 15.69 16.20 6.11
C ALA A 151 14.40 15.93 5.34
N TRP A 152 14.40 14.89 4.47
CA TRP A 152 13.20 14.38 3.85
C TRP A 152 12.11 14.07 4.89
N ALA A 153 10.86 14.35 4.55
CA ALA A 153 9.70 14.02 5.37
C ALA A 153 8.59 13.43 4.49
N ILE A 154 7.74 12.60 5.10
CA ILE A 154 6.59 12.03 4.42
C ILE A 154 5.49 13.09 4.37
N GLU A 155 5.01 13.44 3.18
CA GLU A 155 4.02 14.51 3.01
C GLU A 155 2.68 14.14 3.65
N ARG A 156 2.20 12.94 3.40
CA ARG A 156 0.89 12.51 3.90
C ARG A 156 0.70 11.01 3.96
N ILE A 157 -0.34 10.62 4.69
CA ILE A 157 -0.79 9.25 4.80
C ILE A 157 -2.28 9.15 4.51
N PHE A 158 -2.66 8.15 3.73
CA PHE A 158 -4.03 7.82 3.36
C PHE A 158 -4.44 6.43 3.85
N LEU A 159 -5.74 6.23 3.98
CA LEU A 159 -6.38 4.92 4.02
C LEU A 159 -7.02 4.62 2.66
N ASN A 160 -6.67 3.52 2.03
CA ASN A 160 -7.40 3.03 0.87
C ASN A 160 -8.69 2.36 1.32
N THR A 161 -9.79 3.05 1.15
CA THR A 161 -11.12 2.62 1.59
C THR A 161 -12.04 2.28 0.42
N SER A 162 -13.20 1.70 0.73
CA SER A 162 -14.26 1.39 -0.22
C SER A 162 -15.58 1.22 0.53
N TRP A 163 -16.70 1.20 -0.20
CA TRP A 163 -18.03 0.96 0.36
C TRP A 163 -18.12 -0.28 1.27
N PHE A 164 -17.28 -1.29 1.03
CA PHE A 164 -17.25 -2.53 1.80
C PHE A 164 -17.00 -2.28 3.29
N PHE A 165 -16.12 -1.34 3.63
CA PHE A 165 -15.79 -1.00 5.02
C PHE A 165 -16.91 -0.23 5.75
N TYR A 166 -17.91 0.26 5.01
CA TYR A 166 -19.06 1.02 5.55
C TYR A 166 -20.35 0.19 5.57
N GLY A 167 -20.26 -1.11 5.22
CA GLY A 167 -21.36 -2.06 5.26
C GLY A 167 -22.31 -2.00 4.06
N SER A 168 -22.44 -0.88 3.36
CA SER A 168 -23.24 -0.78 2.13
C SER A 168 -22.80 0.39 1.24
N ARG A 169 -23.10 0.30 -0.07
CA ARG A 169 -22.89 1.40 -1.02
C ARG A 169 -23.66 2.67 -0.61
N LYS A 170 -24.92 2.50 -0.19
CA LYS A 170 -25.76 3.63 0.24
C LYS A 170 -25.11 4.41 1.39
N LYS A 171 -24.67 3.71 2.45
CA LYS A 171 -23.95 4.35 3.57
C LYS A 171 -22.68 5.06 3.12
N PHE A 172 -21.94 4.48 2.19
CA PHE A 172 -20.75 5.07 1.63
C PHE A 172 -21.04 6.34 0.80
N GLU A 173 -22.15 6.37 0.05
CA GLU A 173 -22.60 7.52 -0.73
C GLU A 173 -23.05 8.69 0.16
N GLU A 174 -23.61 8.39 1.33
CA GLU A 174 -24.06 9.35 2.33
C GLU A 174 -22.93 9.98 3.17
N LEU A 175 -21.68 9.46 3.06
CA LEU A 175 -20.54 9.99 3.81
C LEU A 175 -20.21 11.42 3.42
N ASN A 176 -19.73 12.20 4.39
CA ASN A 176 -19.00 13.42 4.10
C ASN A 176 -17.69 13.09 3.39
N LYS A 177 -17.56 13.49 2.14
CA LYS A 177 -16.42 13.17 1.27
C LYS A 177 -15.31 14.23 1.31
N GLU A 178 -15.34 15.16 2.23
CA GLU A 178 -14.36 16.26 2.34
C GLU A 178 -12.91 15.79 2.46
N ASN A 179 -12.70 14.64 3.10
CA ASN A 179 -11.38 14.01 3.28
C ASN A 179 -11.15 12.81 2.35
N LEU A 180 -12.02 12.61 1.37
CA LEU A 180 -12.00 11.45 0.50
C LEU A 180 -11.63 11.84 -0.93
N LEU A 181 -10.46 11.40 -1.39
CA LEU A 181 -10.06 11.50 -2.78
C LEU A 181 -10.62 10.31 -3.56
N SER A 182 -11.11 10.57 -4.77
CA SER A 182 -11.48 9.52 -5.72
C SER A 182 -10.52 9.49 -6.89
N ILE A 183 -9.93 8.34 -7.15
CA ILE A 183 -8.97 8.14 -8.23
C ILE A 183 -9.55 7.14 -9.21
N ASP A 184 -9.76 7.56 -10.45
CA ASP A 184 -10.14 6.63 -11.50
C ASP A 184 -8.90 5.88 -12.00
N VAL A 185 -8.82 4.60 -11.68
CA VAL A 185 -7.74 3.71 -12.11
C VAL A 185 -8.12 2.90 -13.35
N GLY A 186 -9.34 3.06 -13.88
CA GLY A 186 -9.84 2.41 -15.10
C GLY A 186 -9.30 3.04 -16.39
N THR A 187 -8.05 3.48 -16.38
CA THR A 187 -7.42 4.23 -17.46
C THR A 187 -6.72 3.34 -18.48
N TYR A 188 -6.66 3.81 -19.74
CA TYR A 188 -5.85 3.20 -20.77
C TYR A 188 -4.43 3.77 -20.75
N ASN A 189 -3.43 2.89 -20.64
CA ASN A 189 -2.03 3.27 -20.69
C ASN A 189 -1.59 3.28 -22.18
N ARG A 190 -1.36 4.47 -22.71
CA ARG A 190 -1.02 4.66 -24.14
C ARG A 190 0.35 4.09 -24.50
N GLU A 191 1.33 4.19 -23.60
CA GLU A 191 2.69 3.69 -23.85
C GLU A 191 2.73 2.17 -23.89
N LYS A 192 1.94 1.51 -23.06
CA LYS A 192 1.85 0.04 -23.01
C LYS A 192 0.77 -0.55 -23.92
N GLY A 193 -0.11 0.28 -24.48
CA GLY A 193 -1.19 -0.16 -25.34
C GLY A 193 -2.26 -1.00 -24.65
N ILE A 194 -2.41 -0.90 -23.31
CA ILE A 194 -3.33 -1.74 -22.53
C ILE A 194 -4.01 -0.95 -21.41
N TYR A 195 -5.16 -1.43 -20.96
CA TYR A 195 -5.84 -0.87 -19.79
C TYR A 195 -5.12 -1.24 -18.49
N ASN A 196 -5.15 -0.33 -17.52
CA ASN A 196 -4.62 -0.59 -16.18
C ASN A 196 -5.30 -1.78 -15.50
N SER A 197 -6.60 -1.98 -15.74
CA SER A 197 -7.36 -3.13 -15.27
C SER A 197 -6.78 -4.48 -15.73
N TYR A 198 -6.20 -4.53 -16.93
CA TYR A 198 -5.53 -5.72 -17.44
C TYR A 198 -4.23 -6.03 -16.65
N LEU A 199 -3.41 -5.00 -16.39
CA LEU A 199 -2.21 -5.17 -15.58
C LEU A 199 -2.56 -5.58 -14.14
N SER A 200 -3.53 -4.91 -13.55
CA SER A 200 -3.96 -5.18 -12.16
C SER A 200 -4.57 -6.58 -12.01
N ALA A 201 -5.39 -7.02 -12.96
CA ALA A 201 -5.97 -8.37 -12.95
C ALA A 201 -4.88 -9.44 -13.07
N ARG A 202 -3.91 -9.26 -13.96
CA ARG A 202 -2.77 -10.18 -14.09
C ARG A 202 -1.90 -10.21 -12.85
N SER A 203 -1.65 -9.04 -12.22
CA SER A 203 -0.91 -8.94 -10.96
C SER A 203 -1.66 -9.70 -9.85
N ARG A 204 -2.96 -9.42 -9.67
CA ARG A 204 -3.81 -10.08 -8.67
C ARG A 204 -3.85 -11.60 -8.86
N SER A 205 -3.87 -12.07 -10.10
CA SER A 205 -3.92 -13.51 -10.43
C SER A 205 -2.61 -14.27 -10.11
N GLN A 206 -1.56 -13.58 -9.65
CA GLN A 206 -0.35 -14.26 -9.20
C GLN A 206 -0.51 -14.87 -7.80
N HIS A 207 -1.49 -14.45 -7.02
CA HIS A 207 -1.81 -15.00 -5.70
C HIS A 207 -2.59 -16.32 -5.81
N LYS A 208 -2.01 -17.30 -6.50
CA LYS A 208 -2.65 -18.59 -6.83
C LYS A 208 -2.94 -19.43 -5.61
N SER A 209 -2.03 -19.43 -4.62
CA SER A 209 -2.23 -20.14 -3.36
C SER A 209 -3.45 -19.67 -2.58
N GLN A 210 -3.93 -18.44 -2.86
CA GLN A 210 -5.12 -17.84 -2.27
C GLN A 210 -6.36 -17.94 -3.18
N GLY A 211 -6.26 -18.68 -4.28
CA GLY A 211 -7.37 -18.89 -5.20
C GLY A 211 -7.75 -17.68 -6.05
N PHE A 212 -6.90 -16.66 -6.10
CA PHE A 212 -7.20 -15.49 -6.92
C PHE A 212 -6.99 -15.75 -8.40
N GLY A 213 -8.06 -15.53 -9.15
CA GLY A 213 -8.05 -15.36 -10.59
C GLY A 213 -8.94 -14.17 -10.91
N SER A 214 -8.37 -13.11 -11.47
CA SER A 214 -9.10 -11.88 -11.77
C SER A 214 -9.18 -11.66 -13.27
N SER A 215 -10.38 -11.29 -13.75
CA SER A 215 -10.58 -10.82 -15.11
C SER A 215 -10.49 -9.28 -15.15
N PRO A 216 -9.94 -8.69 -16.22
CA PRO A 216 -9.95 -7.25 -16.38
C PRO A 216 -11.38 -6.73 -16.52
N SER A 217 -11.65 -5.57 -15.93
CA SER A 217 -12.85 -4.78 -16.17
C SER A 217 -12.51 -3.58 -17.05
N PHE A 218 -13.47 -3.09 -17.82
CA PHE A 218 -13.30 -1.92 -18.67
C PHE A 218 -14.19 -0.78 -18.19
N GLY A 219 -13.77 0.45 -18.50
CA GLY A 219 -14.46 1.65 -18.04
C GLY A 219 -13.92 2.19 -16.72
N SER A 220 -14.63 3.19 -16.18
CA SER A 220 -14.24 3.86 -14.94
C SER A 220 -14.20 2.88 -13.76
N ASN A 221 -13.12 2.96 -12.97
CA ASN A 221 -12.90 2.18 -11.76
C ASN A 221 -12.41 3.11 -10.65
N LEU A 222 -13.34 3.63 -9.86
CA LEU A 222 -13.04 4.59 -8.80
C LEU A 222 -12.48 3.88 -7.57
N ASN A 223 -11.30 4.30 -7.17
CA ASN A 223 -10.65 3.93 -5.92
C ASN A 223 -10.61 5.13 -4.99
N TYR A 224 -10.77 4.89 -3.70
CA TYR A 224 -10.92 5.97 -2.72
C TYR A 224 -9.78 5.98 -1.72
N LEU A 225 -9.21 7.16 -1.50
CA LEU A 225 -8.17 7.42 -0.51
C LEU A 225 -8.70 8.42 0.52
N GLU A 226 -8.90 7.96 1.76
CA GLU A 226 -9.24 8.85 2.87
C GLU A 226 -7.97 9.48 3.43
N TYR A 227 -7.95 10.81 3.49
CA TYR A 227 -6.85 11.54 4.12
C TYR A 227 -6.84 11.31 5.64
N ILE A 228 -5.68 10.91 6.16
CA ILE A 228 -5.50 10.59 7.58
C ILE A 228 -4.64 11.65 8.28
N ALA A 229 -3.47 11.98 7.73
CA ALA A 229 -2.55 12.92 8.35
C ALA A 229 -1.52 13.48 7.36
N GLY A 230 -0.83 14.55 7.76
CA GLY A 230 0.20 15.24 6.98
C GLY A 230 -0.30 16.55 6.37
N SER A 231 0.20 16.94 5.19
CA SER A 231 -0.34 18.07 4.42
C SER A 231 -1.59 17.64 3.65
N LYS A 232 -2.69 18.37 3.86
CA LYS A 232 -3.97 18.05 3.19
C LYS A 232 -3.84 18.28 1.68
N PRO A 233 -4.17 17.29 0.83
CA PRO A 233 -4.14 17.46 -0.61
C PRO A 233 -5.30 18.33 -1.08
N LEU A 234 -5.11 19.02 -2.21
CA LEU A 234 -6.16 19.76 -2.91
C LEU A 234 -6.41 19.13 -4.29
N ASN A 235 -7.49 19.57 -4.94
CA ASN A 235 -7.80 19.21 -6.35
C ASN A 235 -7.90 17.70 -6.64
N ASN A 236 -8.26 16.90 -5.65
CA ASN A 236 -8.36 15.43 -5.78
C ASN A 236 -7.06 14.79 -6.28
N ASP A 237 -5.92 15.42 -6.00
CA ASP A 237 -4.59 14.95 -6.42
C ASP A 237 -3.78 14.48 -5.19
N PRO A 238 -3.45 13.18 -5.08
CA PRO A 238 -2.64 12.68 -3.97
C PRO A 238 -1.22 13.24 -3.96
N PHE A 239 -0.70 13.75 -5.09
CA PHE A 239 0.64 14.36 -5.21
C PHE A 239 0.63 15.88 -5.02
N TYR A 240 -0.52 16.51 -4.73
CA TYR A 240 -0.57 17.94 -4.52
C TYR A 240 0.50 18.42 -3.53
N GLY A 241 1.32 19.41 -3.95
CA GLY A 241 2.42 19.95 -3.14
C GLY A 241 3.67 19.06 -3.02
N VAL A 242 3.66 17.85 -3.57
CA VAL A 242 4.86 17.02 -3.68
C VAL A 242 5.74 17.54 -4.83
N ASN A 243 7.03 17.72 -4.57
CA ASN A 243 7.97 18.05 -5.63
C ASN A 243 8.18 16.84 -6.55
N THR A 244 7.56 16.86 -7.72
CA THR A 244 7.67 15.82 -8.76
C THR A 244 8.66 16.19 -9.88
N THR A 245 9.39 17.30 -9.72
CA THR A 245 10.39 17.76 -10.71
C THR A 245 11.79 17.20 -10.45
N TRP A 246 12.66 17.34 -11.42
CA TRP A 246 14.08 16.94 -11.31
C TRP A 246 14.84 17.66 -10.19
N THR A 247 14.38 18.84 -9.77
CA THR A 247 14.98 19.59 -8.66
C THR A 247 14.94 18.84 -7.31
N ARG A 248 14.13 17.79 -7.20
CA ARG A 248 14.10 16.88 -6.06
C ARG A 248 15.37 16.06 -5.93
N LEU A 249 16.03 15.73 -7.04
CA LEU A 249 17.23 14.93 -7.05
C LEU A 249 18.44 15.81 -6.72
N LYS A 250 19.37 15.26 -5.93
CA LYS A 250 20.66 15.92 -5.66
C LYS A 250 21.38 16.10 -7.01
N GLY A 251 21.75 17.34 -7.36
CA GLY A 251 22.29 17.66 -8.68
C GLY A 251 21.26 17.89 -9.78
N GLY A 252 19.96 17.81 -9.49
CA GLY A 252 18.92 17.96 -10.50
C GLY A 252 18.88 19.30 -11.24
N LEU A 253 19.52 20.34 -10.70
CA LEU A 253 19.70 21.62 -11.39
C LEU A 253 20.76 21.56 -12.50
N GLU A 254 21.74 20.68 -12.39
CA GLU A 254 22.81 20.50 -13.39
C GLU A 254 22.30 19.75 -14.60
N ILE A 255 21.32 18.83 -14.43
CA ILE A 255 20.72 18.06 -15.54
C ILE A 255 19.89 18.95 -16.47
N LYS A 256 19.39 20.10 -16.02
CA LYS A 256 18.60 21.03 -16.84
C LYS A 256 19.39 21.72 -17.94
N SER A 257 20.71 21.72 -17.88
CA SER A 257 21.56 22.38 -18.87
C SER A 257 21.94 21.49 -20.06
N GLU A 258 21.63 20.18 -19.99
CA GLU A 258 22.04 19.20 -21.01
C GLU A 258 20.87 18.64 -21.85
N ILE A 259 19.62 19.05 -21.57
CA ILE A 259 18.42 18.73 -22.33
C ILE A 259 17.87 19.99 -22.99
#